data_6ddee72906c3bdb1b4fdf38557341edb
#
_entry.id   6ddee72906c3bdb1b4fdf38557341edb
#
_cell.length_a   1.000
_cell.length_b   1.000
_cell.length_c   1.000
_cell.angle_alpha   90.00
_cell.angle_beta   90.00
_cell.angle_gamma   90.00
#
_symmetry.space_group_name_H-M   'P 1'
#
loop_
_entity.id
_entity.type
_entity.pdbx_description
1 polymer ?
#
loop_
_entity_poly.entity_id
_entity_poly.type
_entity_poly.pdbx_seq_one_letter_code
_entity_poly.pdbx_strand_id
1 'polypeptide(L)'
;IQTYIITIIACIFKIPFTLFGGWCAQKLGNTRTFVIGALASAVLSIPTLKVIELSKGNLAITIIGIVLGWSIAYNLIWAVISSLWSSYFETEVRYSGISFVYHVPSFLVAGMVPTICTLLINYGNGDTIYVGIYSTVVALISAACALALKARHDRGEK
;
A
#
# COMPACT_ATOMS: atom_id res chain seq x y z
N ILE A 1 -20.22 -5.57 -14.20
CA ILE A 1 -19.50 -5.10 -15.41
C ILE A 1 -18.70 -3.84 -15.08
N GLN A 2 -19.29 -2.81 -14.48
CA GLN A 2 -18.62 -1.54 -14.14
C GLN A 2 -17.38 -1.75 -13.27
N THR A 3 -17.46 -2.59 -12.25
CA THR A 3 -16.34 -2.90 -11.35
C THR A 3 -15.13 -3.50 -12.11
N TYR A 4 -15.39 -4.39 -13.07
CA TYR A 4 -14.32 -4.97 -13.89
C TYR A 4 -13.63 -3.93 -14.78
N ILE A 5 -14.39 -3.00 -15.37
CA ILE A 5 -13.83 -1.92 -16.18
C ILE A 5 -12.92 -1.03 -15.34
N ILE A 6 -13.36 -0.64 -14.13
CA ILE A 6 -12.57 0.15 -13.19
C ILE A 6 -11.26 -0.56 -12.85
N THR A 7 -11.33 -1.86 -12.55
CA THR A 7 -10.16 -2.66 -12.20
C THR A 7 -9.16 -2.75 -13.35
N ILE A 8 -9.63 -2.99 -14.59
CA ILE A 8 -8.78 -3.07 -15.79
C ILE A 8 -8.05 -1.73 -16.01
N ILE A 9 -8.79 -0.62 -15.98
CA ILE A 9 -8.21 0.71 -16.16
C ILE A 9 -7.17 0.98 -15.05
N ALA A 10 -7.49 0.71 -13.79
CA ALA A 10 -6.57 0.86 -12.68
C ALA A 10 -5.30 0.02 -12.87
N CYS A 11 -5.41 -1.20 -13.39
CA CYS A 11 -4.25 -2.07 -13.67
C CYS A 11 -3.36 -1.51 -14.78
N ILE A 12 -3.92 -0.92 -15.83
CA ILE A 12 -3.15 -0.27 -16.90
C ILE A 12 -2.32 0.89 -16.32
N PHE A 13 -2.93 1.73 -15.47
CA PHE A 13 -2.24 2.84 -14.83
C PHE A 13 -1.18 2.41 -13.81
N LYS A 14 -1.27 1.20 -13.25
CA LYS A 14 -0.23 0.68 -12.33
C LYS A 14 1.14 0.55 -13.01
N ILE A 15 1.19 0.19 -14.29
CA ILE A 15 2.46 -0.06 -15.01
C ILE A 15 3.37 1.18 -14.96
N PRO A 16 2.97 2.37 -15.47
CA PRO A 16 3.84 3.54 -15.43
C PRO A 16 4.18 4.00 -14.00
N PHE A 17 3.24 3.88 -13.05
CA PHE A 17 3.52 4.27 -11.66
C PHE A 17 4.49 3.32 -10.97
N THR A 18 4.50 2.03 -11.28
CA THR A 18 5.49 1.08 -10.77
C THR A 18 6.88 1.40 -11.33
N LEU A 19 6.99 1.72 -12.62
CA LEU A 19 8.25 2.14 -13.22
C LEU A 19 8.78 3.44 -12.60
N PHE A 20 7.89 4.40 -12.37
CA PHE A 20 8.22 5.64 -11.66
C PHE A 20 8.70 5.37 -10.23
N GLY A 21 8.05 4.46 -9.51
CA GLY A 21 8.47 4.02 -8.18
C GLY A 21 9.87 3.40 -8.17
N GLY A 22 10.18 2.56 -9.16
CA GLY A 22 11.53 2.00 -9.35
C GLY A 22 12.59 3.07 -9.62
N TRP A 23 12.27 4.08 -10.44
CA TRP A 23 13.14 5.22 -10.67
C TRP A 23 13.36 6.06 -9.41
N CYS A 24 12.31 6.32 -8.63
CA CYS A 24 12.42 6.99 -7.33
C CYS A 24 13.32 6.21 -6.37
N ALA A 25 13.21 4.88 -6.35
CA ALA A 25 14.03 4.01 -5.51
C ALA A 25 15.53 4.10 -5.85
N GLN A 26 15.87 4.23 -7.12
CA GLN A 26 17.27 4.41 -7.55
C GLN A 26 17.86 5.75 -7.07
N LYS A 27 17.05 6.81 -7.02
CA LYS A 27 17.52 8.14 -6.60
C LYS A 27 17.49 8.38 -5.09
N LEU A 28 16.42 7.95 -4.43
CA LEU A 28 16.16 8.25 -3.02
C LEU A 28 16.53 7.08 -2.08
N GLY A 29 16.72 5.90 -2.65
CA GLY A 29 16.91 4.65 -1.91
C GLY A 29 15.58 3.96 -1.54
N ASN A 30 15.63 2.64 -1.40
CA ASN A 30 14.45 1.79 -1.22
C ASN A 30 13.62 2.15 0.02
N THR A 31 14.27 2.33 1.17
CA THR A 31 13.56 2.63 2.43
C THR A 31 12.88 3.99 2.39
N ARG A 32 13.55 5.01 1.85
CA ARG A 32 12.94 6.36 1.74
C ARG A 32 11.74 6.34 0.80
N THR A 33 11.86 5.68 -0.34
CA THR A 33 10.75 5.55 -1.31
C THR A 33 9.58 4.79 -0.70
N PHE A 34 9.84 3.73 0.07
CA PHE A 34 8.80 3.00 0.80
C PHE A 34 8.08 3.90 1.81
N VAL A 35 8.81 4.65 2.62
CA VAL A 35 8.25 5.56 3.63
C VAL A 35 7.43 6.68 2.98
N ILE A 36 7.91 7.26 1.88
CA ILE A 36 7.16 8.26 1.11
C ILE A 36 5.85 7.67 0.59
N GLY A 37 5.90 6.47 0.01
CA GLY A 37 4.71 5.75 -0.45
C GLY A 37 3.71 5.46 0.68
N ALA A 38 4.21 5.02 1.84
CA ALA A 38 3.38 4.74 3.01
C ALA A 38 2.74 6.02 3.59
N LEU A 39 3.47 7.11 3.69
CA LEU A 39 2.93 8.41 4.11
C LEU A 39 1.93 8.98 3.09
N ALA A 40 2.24 8.87 1.80
CA ALA A 40 1.30 9.28 0.75
C ALA A 40 0.01 8.45 0.81
N SER A 41 0.09 7.14 1.03
CA SER A 41 -1.10 6.30 1.17
C SER A 41 -1.89 6.64 2.44
N ALA A 42 -1.23 6.99 3.56
CA ALA A 42 -1.89 7.43 4.77
C ALA A 42 -2.70 8.72 4.56
N VAL A 43 -2.13 9.70 3.86
CA VAL A 43 -2.80 10.98 3.58
C VAL A 43 -3.92 10.82 2.55
N LEU A 44 -3.71 10.00 1.51
CA LEU A 44 -4.65 9.84 0.41
C LEU A 44 -5.79 8.85 0.71
N SER A 45 -5.68 8.00 1.73
CA SER A 45 -6.67 6.95 2.03
C SER A 45 -8.06 7.53 2.30
N ILE A 46 -8.17 8.51 3.19
CA ILE A 46 -9.45 9.13 3.57
C ILE A 46 -10.07 9.90 2.39
N PRO A 47 -9.37 10.84 1.72
CA PRO A 47 -9.96 11.56 0.60
C PRO A 47 -10.35 10.66 -0.57
N THR A 48 -9.56 9.62 -0.86
CA THR A 48 -9.90 8.65 -1.92
C THR A 48 -11.22 7.94 -1.64
N LEU A 49 -11.39 7.42 -0.43
CA LEU A 49 -12.62 6.73 -0.03
C LEU A 49 -13.83 7.68 -0.06
N LYS A 50 -13.66 8.92 0.40
CA LYS A 50 -14.73 9.93 0.34
C LYS A 50 -15.10 10.31 -1.10
N VAL A 51 -14.14 10.45 -2.00
CA VAL A 51 -14.40 10.68 -3.44
C VAL A 51 -15.19 9.51 -4.04
N ILE A 52 -14.83 8.26 -3.69
CA ILE A 52 -15.54 7.07 -4.16
C ILE A 52 -16.97 7.06 -3.61
N GLU A 53 -17.18 7.35 -2.34
CA GLU A 53 -18.50 7.41 -1.70
C GLU A 53 -19.38 8.50 -2.34
N LEU A 54 -18.84 9.71 -2.54
CA LEU A 54 -19.53 10.83 -3.13
C LEU A 54 -19.79 10.67 -4.64
N SER A 55 -19.11 9.77 -5.31
CA SER A 55 -19.28 9.53 -6.74
C SER A 55 -20.69 9.01 -7.09
N LYS A 56 -21.42 8.45 -6.10
CA LYS A 56 -22.79 7.90 -6.26
C LYS A 56 -22.94 6.99 -7.49
N GLY A 57 -21.89 6.25 -7.83
CA GLY A 57 -21.85 5.36 -8.99
C GLY A 57 -21.41 6.02 -10.29
N ASN A 58 -20.97 7.27 -10.30
CA ASN A 58 -20.35 7.87 -11.47
C ASN A 58 -18.99 7.22 -11.74
N LEU A 59 -18.92 6.49 -12.85
CA LEU A 59 -17.77 5.67 -13.23
C LEU A 59 -16.47 6.50 -13.37
N ALA A 60 -16.58 7.68 -13.99
CA ALA A 60 -15.42 8.55 -14.23
C ALA A 60 -14.79 9.07 -12.93
N ILE A 61 -15.61 9.54 -11.99
CA ILE A 61 -15.15 10.05 -10.69
C ILE A 61 -14.53 8.92 -9.87
N THR A 62 -15.14 7.74 -9.88
CA THR A 62 -14.61 6.55 -9.19
C THR A 62 -13.26 6.13 -9.76
N ILE A 63 -13.08 6.10 -11.08
CA ILE A 63 -11.80 5.78 -11.73
C ILE A 63 -10.73 6.80 -11.32
N ILE A 64 -11.03 8.08 -11.41
CA ILE A 64 -10.08 9.14 -11.03
C ILE A 64 -9.69 9.00 -9.56
N GLY A 65 -10.62 8.78 -8.65
CA GLY A 65 -10.36 8.55 -7.23
C GLY A 65 -9.43 7.37 -6.99
N ILE A 66 -9.69 6.22 -7.61
CA ILE A 66 -8.87 5.01 -7.47
C ILE A 66 -7.48 5.20 -8.10
N VAL A 67 -7.39 5.79 -9.29
CA VAL A 67 -6.12 5.98 -9.98
C VAL A 67 -5.24 6.99 -9.24
N LEU A 68 -5.75 8.14 -8.87
CA LEU A 68 -4.97 9.18 -8.18
C LEU A 68 -4.69 8.83 -6.72
N GLY A 69 -5.67 8.33 -5.99
CA GLY A 69 -5.53 8.06 -4.58
C GLY A 69 -4.78 6.76 -4.27
N TRP A 70 -5.12 5.69 -4.96
CA TRP A 70 -4.56 4.37 -4.65
C TRP A 70 -3.38 4.00 -5.54
N SER A 71 -3.48 4.21 -6.86
CA SER A 71 -2.44 3.72 -7.77
C SER A 71 -1.10 4.42 -7.57
N ILE A 72 -1.06 5.70 -7.26
CA ILE A 72 0.20 6.44 -7.08
C ILE A 72 0.91 5.98 -5.80
N ALA A 73 0.26 6.10 -4.65
CA ALA A 73 0.88 5.83 -3.36
C ALA A 73 1.21 4.34 -3.18
N TYR A 74 0.30 3.45 -3.57
CA TYR A 74 0.45 2.01 -3.40
C TYR A 74 1.53 1.43 -4.33
N ASN A 75 1.65 1.92 -5.56
CA ASN A 75 2.67 1.42 -6.47
C ASN A 75 4.10 1.86 -6.10
N LEU A 76 4.28 2.98 -5.40
CA LEU A 76 5.57 3.33 -4.81
C LEU A 76 6.04 2.27 -3.81
N ILE A 77 5.14 1.75 -2.97
CA ILE A 77 5.43 0.69 -2.01
C ILE A 77 5.77 -0.61 -2.74
N TRP A 78 4.92 -1.03 -3.69
CA TRP A 78 5.10 -2.28 -4.44
C TRP A 78 6.37 -2.30 -5.26
N ALA A 79 6.77 -1.18 -5.85
CA ALA A 79 7.98 -1.10 -6.66
C ALA A 79 9.26 -1.39 -5.87
N VAL A 80 9.27 -1.13 -4.56
CA VAL A 80 10.48 -1.24 -3.73
C VAL A 80 10.46 -2.38 -2.72
N ILE A 81 9.29 -2.98 -2.47
CA ILE A 81 9.10 -3.93 -1.37
C ILE A 81 10.03 -5.16 -1.48
N SER A 82 10.15 -5.74 -2.68
CA SER A 82 10.99 -6.91 -2.93
C SER A 82 12.47 -6.58 -2.77
N SER A 83 12.91 -5.42 -3.28
CA SER A 83 14.29 -4.95 -3.17
C SER A 83 14.63 -4.58 -1.72
N LEU A 84 13.68 -3.98 -1.00
CA LEU A 84 13.84 -3.65 0.41
C LEU A 84 14.03 -4.91 1.25
N TRP A 85 13.17 -5.90 1.09
CA TRP A 85 13.28 -7.15 1.86
C TRP A 85 14.56 -7.92 1.51
N SER A 86 14.93 -8.00 0.23
CA SER A 86 16.15 -8.70 -0.18
C SER A 86 17.43 -8.10 0.42
N SER A 87 17.41 -6.82 0.80
CA SER A 87 18.56 -6.17 1.43
C SER A 87 18.76 -6.54 2.91
N TYR A 88 17.73 -7.09 3.57
CA TYR A 88 17.81 -7.49 4.97
C TYR A 88 18.14 -8.97 5.20
N PHE A 89 18.06 -9.80 4.15
CA PHE A 89 18.36 -11.22 4.26
C PHE A 89 19.72 -11.56 3.63
N GLU A 90 20.51 -12.39 4.32
CA GLU A 90 21.74 -12.95 3.78
C GLU A 90 21.43 -13.84 2.58
N THR A 91 22.39 -13.97 1.66
CA THR A 91 22.18 -14.62 0.35
C THR A 91 21.68 -16.06 0.48
N GLU A 92 22.17 -16.80 1.50
CA GLU A 92 21.84 -18.21 1.73
C GLU A 92 20.37 -18.44 2.12
N VAL A 93 19.79 -17.52 2.93
CA VAL A 93 18.42 -17.67 3.45
C VAL A 93 17.41 -16.69 2.79
N ARG A 94 17.88 -15.90 1.83
CA ARG A 94 17.09 -14.81 1.22
C ARG A 94 15.78 -15.32 0.61
N TYR A 95 15.82 -16.40 -0.14
CA TYR A 95 14.63 -16.95 -0.79
C TYR A 95 13.57 -17.42 0.22
N SER A 96 14.00 -18.21 1.19
CA SER A 96 13.10 -18.73 2.24
C SER A 96 12.59 -17.62 3.15
N GLY A 97 13.47 -16.67 3.52
CA GLY A 97 13.11 -15.53 4.36
C GLY A 97 12.08 -14.61 3.70
N ILE A 98 12.29 -14.22 2.45
CA ILE A 98 11.34 -13.39 1.69
C ILE A 98 10.01 -14.10 1.52
N SER A 99 10.02 -15.40 1.16
CA SER A 99 8.79 -16.18 1.02
C SER A 99 7.99 -16.24 2.32
N PHE A 100 8.67 -16.47 3.44
CA PHE A 100 8.02 -16.52 4.75
C PHE A 100 7.40 -15.17 5.14
N VAL A 101 8.18 -14.08 5.04
CA VAL A 101 7.73 -12.71 5.37
C VAL A 101 6.60 -12.24 4.46
N TYR A 102 6.53 -12.74 3.22
CA TYR A 102 5.45 -12.40 2.30
C TYR A 102 4.18 -13.22 2.55
N HIS A 103 4.30 -14.53 2.66
CA HIS A 103 3.14 -15.42 2.67
C HIS A 103 2.45 -15.51 4.02
N VAL A 104 3.20 -15.50 5.14
CA VAL A 104 2.59 -15.63 6.48
C VAL A 104 1.70 -14.42 6.81
N PRO A 105 2.16 -13.16 6.68
CA PRO A 105 1.27 -12.01 6.89
C PRO A 105 0.14 -11.93 5.86
N SER A 106 0.40 -12.32 4.60
CA SER A 106 -0.64 -12.33 3.57
C SER A 106 -1.78 -13.28 3.91
N PHE A 107 -1.46 -14.47 4.41
CA PHE A 107 -2.48 -15.44 4.85
C PHE A 107 -3.28 -14.92 6.05
N LEU A 108 -2.60 -14.42 7.07
CA LEU A 108 -3.24 -14.00 8.31
C LEU A 108 -3.99 -12.67 8.17
N VAL A 109 -3.36 -11.69 7.55
CA VAL A 109 -3.89 -10.31 7.52
C VAL A 109 -4.78 -10.09 6.30
N ALA A 110 -4.34 -10.43 5.09
CA ALA A 110 -5.09 -10.16 3.88
C ALA A 110 -6.43 -10.93 3.83
N GLY A 111 -6.47 -12.14 4.40
CA GLY A 111 -7.71 -12.91 4.54
C GLY A 111 -8.74 -12.25 5.47
N MET A 112 -8.28 -11.51 6.49
CA MET A 112 -9.15 -10.85 7.48
C MET A 112 -9.59 -9.44 7.05
N VAL A 113 -8.86 -8.77 6.16
CA VAL A 113 -9.13 -7.38 5.76
C VAL A 113 -10.55 -7.16 5.23
N PRO A 114 -11.14 -7.99 4.34
CA PRO A 114 -12.50 -7.80 3.88
C PRO A 114 -13.52 -7.83 5.03
N THR A 115 -13.34 -8.73 5.99
CA THR A 115 -14.20 -8.84 7.17
C THR A 115 -14.08 -7.61 8.05
N ILE A 116 -12.86 -7.14 8.32
CA ILE A 116 -12.60 -5.93 9.11
C ILE A 116 -13.24 -4.71 8.44
N CYS A 117 -13.05 -4.55 7.12
CA CYS A 117 -13.64 -3.44 6.38
C CYS A 117 -15.17 -3.46 6.43
N THR A 118 -15.79 -4.64 6.29
CA THR A 118 -17.25 -4.78 6.37
C THR A 118 -17.77 -4.42 7.77
N LEU A 119 -17.09 -4.85 8.83
CA LEU A 119 -17.46 -4.51 10.20
C LEU A 119 -17.34 -2.99 10.45
N LEU A 120 -16.28 -2.35 9.96
CA LEU A 120 -16.06 -0.91 10.10
C LEU A 120 -17.13 -0.09 9.35
N ILE A 121 -17.52 -0.52 8.15
CA ILE A 121 -18.60 0.12 7.38
C ILE A 121 -19.94 -0.04 8.11
N ASN A 122 -20.24 -1.22 8.63
CA ASN A 122 -21.46 -1.47 9.39
C ASN A 122 -21.49 -0.63 10.69
N TYR A 123 -20.37 -0.53 11.41
CA TYR A 123 -20.25 0.31 12.59
C TYR A 123 -20.46 1.79 12.27
N GLY A 124 -20.00 2.25 11.11
CA GLY A 124 -20.16 3.63 10.61
C GLY A 124 -21.50 3.92 9.93
N ASN A 125 -22.50 3.02 10.01
CA ASN A 125 -23.78 3.17 9.31
C ASN A 125 -23.63 3.43 7.80
N GLY A 126 -22.62 2.81 7.17
CA GLY A 126 -22.33 2.96 5.75
C GLY A 126 -21.26 4.01 5.43
N ASP A 127 -20.73 4.73 6.42
CA ASP A 127 -19.64 5.69 6.21
C ASP A 127 -18.29 4.97 6.06
N THR A 128 -17.55 5.33 5.03
CA THR A 128 -16.24 4.75 4.72
C THR A 128 -15.08 5.36 5.54
N ILE A 129 -15.34 6.39 6.36
CA ILE A 129 -14.32 7.11 7.12
C ILE A 129 -13.54 6.19 8.08
N TYR A 130 -14.22 5.22 8.70
CA TYR A 130 -13.58 4.27 9.62
C TYR A 130 -12.59 3.34 8.90
N VAL A 131 -12.90 2.95 7.66
CA VAL A 131 -11.98 2.20 6.81
C VAL A 131 -10.78 3.07 6.42
N GLY A 132 -10.99 4.35 6.14
CA GLY A 132 -9.94 5.31 5.87
C GLY A 132 -9.00 5.49 7.07
N ILE A 133 -9.54 5.63 8.28
CA ILE A 133 -8.76 5.73 9.52
C ILE A 133 -7.94 4.45 9.74
N TYR A 134 -8.56 3.27 9.60
CA TYR A 134 -7.86 1.99 9.69
C TYR A 134 -6.68 1.92 8.71
N SER A 135 -6.91 2.24 7.44
CA SER A 135 -5.87 2.26 6.41
C SER A 135 -4.74 3.24 6.73
N THR A 136 -5.09 4.43 7.24
CA THR A 136 -4.11 5.44 7.67
C THR A 136 -3.24 4.94 8.82
N VAL A 137 -3.83 4.33 9.84
CA VAL A 137 -3.10 3.77 10.99
C VAL A 137 -2.14 2.67 10.55
N VAL A 138 -2.60 1.74 9.72
CA VAL A 138 -1.77 0.65 9.19
C VAL A 138 -0.60 1.20 8.36
N ALA A 139 -0.84 2.21 7.54
CA ALA A 139 0.20 2.84 6.72
C ALA A 139 1.25 3.57 7.58
N LEU A 140 0.83 4.26 8.66
CA LEU A 140 1.74 4.90 9.61
C LEU A 140 2.58 3.89 10.39
N ILE A 141 1.99 2.79 10.85
CA ILE A 141 2.73 1.69 11.50
C ILE A 141 3.76 1.11 10.52
N SER A 142 3.39 0.87 9.28
CA SER A 142 4.31 0.39 8.23
C SER A 142 5.49 1.34 8.00
N ALA A 143 5.23 2.65 7.93
CA ALA A 143 6.27 3.66 7.78
C ALA A 143 7.21 3.68 8.98
N ALA A 144 6.67 3.62 10.21
CA ALA A 144 7.46 3.58 11.45
C ALA A 144 8.34 2.32 11.52
N CYS A 145 7.79 1.15 11.18
CA CYS A 145 8.55 -0.10 11.13
C CYS A 145 9.69 -0.05 10.11
N ALA A 146 9.46 0.50 8.92
CA ALA A 146 10.49 0.64 7.90
C ALA A 146 11.63 1.58 8.34
N LEU A 147 11.31 2.66 9.04
CA LEU A 147 12.31 3.57 9.61
C LEU A 147 13.09 2.91 10.75
N ALA A 148 12.43 2.17 11.62
CA ALA A 148 13.08 1.44 12.71
C ALA A 148 14.04 0.36 12.19
N LEU A 149 13.63 -0.40 11.17
CA LEU A 149 14.48 -1.38 10.50
C LEU A 149 15.71 -0.73 9.86
N LYS A 150 15.54 0.41 9.20
CA LYS A 150 16.67 1.16 8.66
C LYS A 150 17.62 1.61 9.73
N ALA A 151 17.12 2.17 10.84
CA ALA A 151 17.95 2.65 11.94
C ALA A 151 18.74 1.51 12.58
N ARG A 152 18.20 0.31 12.69
CA ARG A 152 18.93 -0.88 13.17
C ARG A 152 20.00 -1.34 12.18
N HIS A 153 19.66 -1.39 10.90
CA HIS A 153 20.61 -1.77 9.86
C HIS A 153 21.81 -0.81 9.80
N ASP A 154 21.57 0.50 9.91
CA ASP A 154 22.60 1.53 9.92
C ASP A 154 23.49 1.47 11.19
N ARG A 155 22.98 0.91 12.31
CA ARG A 155 23.77 0.67 13.55
C ARG A 155 24.58 -0.63 13.53
N GLY A 156 24.45 -1.46 12.49
CA GLY A 156 25.12 -2.75 12.41
C GLY A 156 24.58 -3.80 13.39
N GLU A 157 23.43 -3.57 14.01
CA GLU A 157 22.74 -4.55 14.85
C GLU A 157 22.05 -5.59 13.94
N LYS A 158 22.73 -6.77 13.81
CA LYS A 158 22.20 -7.94 13.08
C LYS A 158 21.23 -8.73 13.95
#